data_07417fb1737acfc6424d6d2333ec98b3
#
_entry.id   07417fb1737acfc6424d6d2333ec98b3
#
_cell.length_a   1.000
_cell.length_b   1.000
_cell.length_c   1.000
_cell.angle_alpha   90.00
_cell.angle_beta   90.00
_cell.angle_gamma   90.00
#
_symmetry.space_group_name_H-M   'P 1'
#
loop_
_entity.id
_entity.type
_entity.pdbx_description
1 polymer ?
#
loop_
_entity_poly.entity_id
_entity_poly.type
_entity_poly.pdbx_seq_one_letter_code
_entity_poly.pdbx_strand_id
1 'polypeptide(L)'
;MISLVESARQDIAKGGSQTVEILYSPKPGSSGLESTPEVRPEPGVPLNFTMERVARTGKDKTWGSVLYILARESKAEILLELGACAGVSAAYLSSSEHCKVLHTIEGSAALSELARETLQKITNNAHVHNALFDDALDELLPDLPYVDLAFIDGHHEKVATIHYWERIAPKMRPGGIVIFDDISWSQDMRDGWIHLSQQPQFSHAADLGSIGVCICGGNDSEKPRYWDLQPVLGKKAIGSPHGWSKQAGEVVR
;
A
#
# COMPACT_ATOMS: atom_id res chain seq x y z
N MET A 1 17.56 12.39 1.63
CA MET A 1 16.25 11.90 2.01
C MET A 1 16.19 10.37 1.96
N ILE A 2 16.37 9.66 0.82
CA ILE A 2 16.40 8.18 0.76
C ILE A 2 17.35 7.57 1.82
N SER A 3 18.55 8.14 2.00
CA SER A 3 19.50 7.70 3.03
C SER A 3 18.94 7.82 4.47
N LEU A 4 18.10 8.81 4.74
CA LEU A 4 17.49 9.01 6.04
C LEU A 4 16.43 7.93 6.31
N VAL A 5 15.58 7.61 5.32
CA VAL A 5 14.59 6.54 5.43
C VAL A 5 15.28 5.19 5.66
N GLU A 6 16.34 4.89 4.90
CA GLU A 6 17.08 3.65 5.07
C GLU A 6 17.84 3.59 6.40
N SER A 7 18.31 4.73 6.94
CA SER A 7 18.86 4.78 8.30
C SER A 7 17.79 4.45 9.35
N ALA A 8 16.58 4.98 9.22
CA ALA A 8 15.48 4.65 10.11
C ALA A 8 15.11 3.16 10.05
N ARG A 9 15.07 2.57 8.84
CA ARG A 9 14.90 1.11 8.65
C ARG A 9 15.99 0.32 9.38
N GLN A 10 17.24 0.75 9.26
CA GLN A 10 18.36 0.09 9.96
C GLN A 10 18.24 0.20 11.47
N ASP A 11 17.71 1.32 11.99
CA ASP A 11 17.46 1.48 13.42
C ASP A 11 16.43 0.47 13.93
N ILE A 12 15.34 0.23 13.17
CA ILE A 12 14.39 -0.83 13.49
C ILE A 12 15.11 -2.20 13.50
N ALA A 13 15.91 -2.49 12.48
CA ALA A 13 16.63 -3.77 12.38
C ALA A 13 17.62 -4.03 13.52
N LYS A 14 18.17 -2.98 14.15
CA LYS A 14 19.05 -3.10 15.34
C LYS A 14 18.38 -3.77 16.53
N GLY A 15 17.04 -3.75 16.60
CA GLY A 15 16.30 -4.53 17.59
C GLY A 15 16.47 -6.04 17.46
N GLY A 16 16.95 -6.52 16.31
CA GLY A 16 17.35 -7.90 16.07
C GLY A 16 16.24 -8.90 16.38
N SER A 17 16.52 -9.81 17.33
CA SER A 17 15.60 -10.85 17.78
C SER A 17 14.54 -10.38 18.80
N GLN A 18 14.56 -9.12 19.24
CA GLN A 18 13.48 -8.57 20.05
C GLN A 18 12.16 -8.72 19.29
N THR A 19 11.11 -9.14 19.98
CA THR A 19 9.81 -9.38 19.38
C THR A 19 8.85 -8.25 19.68
N VAL A 20 8.02 -7.94 18.69
CA VAL A 20 6.85 -7.09 18.81
C VAL A 20 5.61 -7.94 18.59
N GLU A 21 4.64 -7.82 19.49
CA GLU A 21 3.33 -8.46 19.33
C GLU A 21 2.48 -7.62 18.40
N ILE A 22 2.00 -8.28 17.34
CA ILE A 22 1.10 -7.67 16.35
C ILE A 22 -0.30 -8.20 16.63
N LEU A 23 -1.19 -7.32 16.99
CA LEU A 23 -2.57 -7.62 17.27
C LEU A 23 -3.47 -6.63 16.52
N TYR A 24 -4.28 -7.13 15.60
CA TYR A 24 -5.30 -6.35 14.91
C TYR A 24 -6.61 -6.46 15.68
N SER A 25 -7.12 -5.35 16.20
CA SER A 25 -8.35 -5.33 17.01
C SER A 25 -9.37 -4.38 16.38
N PRO A 26 -10.51 -4.90 15.91
CA PRO A 26 -11.59 -4.06 15.41
C PRO A 26 -12.22 -3.25 16.56
N LYS A 27 -12.78 -2.09 16.24
CA LYS A 27 -13.65 -1.37 17.17
C LYS A 27 -14.88 -2.21 17.49
N PRO A 28 -15.43 -2.13 18.72
CA PRO A 28 -16.69 -2.78 19.03
C PRO A 28 -17.78 -2.34 18.04
N GLY A 29 -18.41 -3.31 17.39
CA GLY A 29 -19.47 -3.07 16.39
C GLY A 29 -18.98 -2.81 14.96
N SER A 30 -17.67 -2.79 14.71
CA SER A 30 -17.16 -2.73 13.33
C SER A 30 -17.42 -4.07 12.62
N SER A 31 -17.83 -3.98 11.35
CA SER A 31 -18.12 -5.12 10.48
C SER A 31 -16.98 -5.37 9.48
N GLY A 32 -15.73 -5.29 9.94
CA GLY A 32 -14.57 -5.47 9.07
C GLY A 32 -14.68 -6.69 8.16
N LEU A 33 -14.06 -6.62 6.99
CA LEU A 33 -14.04 -7.75 6.05
C LEU A 33 -13.49 -9.01 6.70
N GLU A 34 -14.22 -10.12 6.57
CA GLU A 34 -13.71 -11.43 6.92
C GLU A 34 -12.49 -11.75 6.06
N SER A 35 -11.44 -12.24 6.68
CA SER A 35 -10.23 -12.66 5.98
C SER A 35 -10.14 -14.16 5.88
N THR A 36 -9.48 -14.63 4.85
CA THR A 36 -9.06 -16.03 4.81
C THR A 36 -7.87 -16.22 5.74
N PRO A 37 -7.93 -17.17 6.72
CA PRO A 37 -6.88 -17.37 7.73
C PRO A 37 -5.49 -17.65 7.15
N GLU A 38 -5.42 -18.08 5.91
CA GLU A 38 -4.18 -18.45 5.22
C GLU A 38 -3.33 -17.25 4.77
N VAL A 39 -3.93 -16.08 4.64
CA VAL A 39 -3.31 -14.91 4.03
C VAL A 39 -2.86 -13.87 5.06
N ARG A 40 -3.57 -13.75 6.17
CA ARG A 40 -3.25 -12.80 7.25
C ARG A 40 -3.68 -13.29 8.62
N PRO A 41 -3.14 -12.70 9.71
CA PRO A 41 -3.65 -12.94 11.05
C PRO A 41 -5.11 -12.49 11.14
N GLU A 42 -5.94 -13.33 11.72
CA GLU A 42 -7.30 -12.95 12.06
C GLU A 42 -7.30 -11.82 13.10
N PRO A 43 -8.23 -10.86 13.02
CA PRO A 43 -8.41 -9.87 14.06
C PRO A 43 -8.60 -10.53 15.43
N GLY A 44 -7.86 -10.04 16.44
CA GLY A 44 -7.88 -10.59 17.79
C GLY A 44 -6.93 -11.78 18.02
N VAL A 45 -6.23 -12.28 17.00
CA VAL A 45 -5.20 -13.33 17.15
C VAL A 45 -3.80 -12.68 17.15
N PRO A 46 -3.04 -12.79 18.25
CA PRO A 46 -1.72 -12.17 18.32
C PRO A 46 -0.68 -12.94 17.51
N LEU A 47 0.19 -12.20 16.83
CA LEU A 47 1.39 -12.70 16.16
C LEU A 47 2.62 -12.04 16.75
N ASN A 48 3.73 -12.76 16.77
CA ASN A 48 5.02 -12.22 17.21
C ASN A 48 5.99 -12.13 16.03
N PHE A 49 6.44 -10.91 15.70
CA PHE A 49 7.49 -10.67 14.72
C PHE A 49 8.74 -10.17 15.41
N THR A 50 9.90 -10.60 14.92
CA THR A 50 11.16 -9.99 15.34
C THR A 50 11.29 -8.60 14.70
N MET A 51 12.03 -7.70 15.36
CA MET A 51 12.30 -6.36 14.82
C MET A 51 13.02 -6.43 13.46
N GLU A 52 13.91 -7.41 13.29
CA GLU A 52 14.55 -7.69 12.00
C GLU A 52 13.51 -8.03 10.92
N ARG A 53 12.52 -8.87 11.23
CA ARG A 53 11.43 -9.19 10.32
C ARG A 53 10.59 -7.96 9.99
N VAL A 54 10.21 -7.17 10.98
CA VAL A 54 9.46 -5.91 10.79
C VAL A 54 10.20 -4.96 9.86
N ALA A 55 11.51 -4.77 10.06
CA ALA A 55 12.33 -3.92 9.19
C ALA A 55 12.37 -4.41 7.74
N ARG A 56 12.23 -5.72 7.50
CA ARG A 56 12.25 -6.34 6.16
C ARG A 56 10.86 -6.44 5.52
N THR A 57 9.79 -6.36 6.30
CA THR A 57 8.41 -6.41 5.79
C THR A 57 8.06 -5.15 4.98
N GLY A 58 8.57 -3.98 5.36
CA GLY A 58 8.37 -2.74 4.59
C GLY A 58 9.05 -2.77 3.21
N LYS A 59 8.58 -1.95 2.31
CA LYS A 59 9.11 -1.86 0.92
C LYS A 59 10.63 -1.68 0.92
N ASP A 60 11.33 -2.45 0.10
CA ASP A 60 12.77 -2.30 -0.07
C ASP A 60 13.13 -0.93 -0.67
N LYS A 61 14.42 -0.61 -0.67
CA LYS A 61 14.91 0.68 -1.16
C LYS A 61 14.48 0.97 -2.61
N THR A 62 14.40 -0.06 -3.45
CA THR A 62 14.02 0.11 -4.87
C THR A 62 12.56 0.52 -4.97
N TRP A 63 11.66 -0.23 -4.35
CA TRP A 63 10.23 0.05 -4.36
C TRP A 63 9.89 1.32 -3.58
N GLY A 64 10.54 1.55 -2.43
CA GLY A 64 10.42 2.81 -1.71
C GLY A 64 10.81 4.02 -2.57
N SER A 65 11.89 3.90 -3.36
CA SER A 65 12.27 4.97 -4.29
C SER A 65 11.23 5.18 -5.40
N VAL A 66 10.58 4.12 -5.88
CA VAL A 66 9.48 4.23 -6.85
C VAL A 66 8.29 4.97 -6.22
N LEU A 67 7.90 4.64 -4.99
CA LEU A 67 6.83 5.35 -4.27
C LEU A 67 7.15 6.84 -4.13
N TYR A 68 8.36 7.18 -3.73
CA TYR A 68 8.82 8.57 -3.65
C TYR A 68 8.74 9.30 -5.00
N ILE A 69 9.23 8.66 -6.09
CA ILE A 69 9.20 9.25 -7.43
C ILE A 69 7.76 9.49 -7.87
N LEU A 70 6.86 8.52 -7.67
CA LEU A 70 5.46 8.67 -8.01
C LEU A 70 4.79 9.82 -7.24
N ALA A 71 5.03 9.92 -5.93
CA ALA A 71 4.51 11.02 -5.12
C ALA A 71 5.05 12.39 -5.56
N ARG A 72 6.35 12.47 -5.90
CA ARG A 72 7.00 13.70 -6.34
C ARG A 72 6.53 14.13 -7.73
N GLU A 73 6.59 13.23 -8.72
CA GLU A 73 6.29 13.59 -10.12
C GLU A 73 4.79 13.87 -10.33
N SER A 74 3.90 13.23 -9.55
CA SER A 74 2.47 13.55 -9.55
C SER A 74 2.15 14.85 -8.80
N LYS A 75 3.11 15.41 -8.08
CA LYS A 75 2.93 16.57 -7.18
C LYS A 75 1.81 16.34 -6.17
N ALA A 76 1.73 15.11 -5.65
CA ALA A 76 0.71 14.72 -4.70
C ALA A 76 0.85 15.53 -3.40
N GLU A 77 -0.24 16.18 -2.98
CA GLU A 77 -0.32 17.00 -1.77
C GLU A 77 -1.01 16.25 -0.63
N ILE A 78 -2.10 15.55 -0.92
CA ILE A 78 -2.88 14.77 0.05
C ILE A 78 -2.74 13.30 -0.31
N LEU A 79 -2.07 12.55 0.56
CA LEU A 79 -1.75 11.15 0.36
C LEU A 79 -2.48 10.28 1.40
N LEU A 80 -2.89 9.10 0.97
CA LEU A 80 -3.52 8.09 1.82
C LEU A 80 -2.81 6.74 1.63
N GLU A 81 -2.44 6.10 2.73
CA GLU A 81 -1.81 4.77 2.74
C GLU A 81 -2.59 3.82 3.63
N LEU A 82 -2.86 2.63 3.12
CA LEU A 82 -3.39 1.50 3.90
C LEU A 82 -2.25 0.50 4.12
N GLY A 83 -1.84 0.30 5.38
CA GLY A 83 -0.76 -0.61 5.76
C GLY A 83 0.58 0.08 6.03
N ALA A 84 0.65 0.85 7.13
CA ALA A 84 1.89 1.53 7.50
C ALA A 84 3.02 0.58 7.92
N CYS A 85 2.70 -0.58 8.51
CA CYS A 85 3.67 -1.43 9.21
C CYS A 85 4.54 -0.56 10.14
N ALA A 86 5.86 -0.53 9.95
CA ALA A 86 6.77 0.34 10.71
C ALA A 86 7.02 1.71 10.06
N GLY A 87 6.18 2.16 9.13
CA GLY A 87 6.20 3.51 8.56
C GLY A 87 7.23 3.75 7.46
N VAL A 88 7.85 2.71 6.90
CA VAL A 88 8.92 2.89 5.91
C VAL A 88 8.37 3.37 4.57
N SER A 89 7.30 2.80 4.05
CA SER A 89 6.61 3.25 2.83
C SER A 89 6.05 4.65 2.99
N ALA A 90 5.38 4.92 4.13
CA ALA A 90 4.91 6.25 4.52
C ALA A 90 6.05 7.29 4.51
N ALA A 91 7.23 6.92 5.00
CA ALA A 91 8.40 7.79 5.00
C ALA A 91 8.86 8.14 3.59
N TYR A 92 8.86 7.19 2.66
CA TYR A 92 9.15 7.46 1.25
C TYR A 92 8.11 8.36 0.60
N LEU A 93 6.82 8.05 0.78
CA LEU A 93 5.71 8.83 0.22
C LEU A 93 5.71 10.27 0.73
N SER A 94 5.81 10.46 2.04
CA SER A 94 5.78 11.79 2.68
C SER A 94 7.04 12.61 2.49
N SER A 95 8.10 12.01 1.96
CA SER A 95 9.35 12.71 1.67
C SER A 95 9.31 13.57 0.40
N SER A 96 8.23 13.51 -0.38
CA SER A 96 8.01 14.43 -1.49
C SER A 96 7.87 15.87 -0.98
N GLU A 97 8.52 16.82 -1.62
CA GLU A 97 8.42 18.25 -1.32
C GLU A 97 7.02 18.82 -1.54
N HIS A 98 6.18 18.09 -2.27
CA HIS A 98 4.78 18.46 -2.52
C HIS A 98 3.84 17.93 -1.46
N CYS A 99 4.24 16.93 -0.66
CA CYS A 99 3.39 16.32 0.36
C CYS A 99 3.03 17.34 1.45
N LYS A 100 1.77 17.73 1.50
CA LYS A 100 1.23 18.56 2.60
C LYS A 100 0.76 17.72 3.76
N VAL A 101 0.16 16.58 3.46
CA VAL A 101 -0.32 15.63 4.46
C VAL A 101 -0.34 14.21 3.90
N LEU A 102 0.12 13.26 4.70
CA LEU A 102 -0.07 11.83 4.50
C LEU A 102 -0.87 11.26 5.68
N HIS A 103 -1.99 10.63 5.40
CA HIS A 103 -2.69 9.78 6.34
C HIS A 103 -2.28 8.33 6.07
N THR A 104 -1.67 7.67 7.06
CA THR A 104 -1.32 6.25 6.97
C THR A 104 -2.02 5.47 8.07
N ILE A 105 -2.55 4.31 7.73
CA ILE A 105 -3.41 3.50 8.59
C ILE A 105 -2.71 2.19 8.93
N GLU A 106 -2.71 1.84 10.22
CA GLU A 106 -2.12 0.59 10.73
C GLU A 106 -3.02 0.00 11.82
N GLY A 107 -3.44 -1.25 11.64
CA GLY A 107 -4.34 -1.93 12.58
C GLY A 107 -3.69 -2.36 13.89
N SER A 108 -2.39 -2.62 13.89
CA SER A 108 -1.65 -3.00 15.09
C SER A 108 -1.16 -1.78 15.87
N ALA A 109 -1.51 -1.69 17.16
CA ALA A 109 -1.06 -0.60 18.02
C ALA A 109 0.48 -0.56 18.13
N ALA A 110 1.12 -1.71 18.25
CA ALA A 110 2.58 -1.80 18.35
C ALA A 110 3.28 -1.34 17.06
N LEU A 111 2.77 -1.74 15.89
CA LEU A 111 3.32 -1.28 14.60
C LEU A 111 3.01 0.20 14.37
N SER A 112 1.83 0.69 14.76
CA SER A 112 1.50 2.12 14.68
C SER A 112 2.45 2.99 15.49
N GLU A 113 2.89 2.52 16.66
CA GLU A 113 3.87 3.25 17.46
C GLU A 113 5.24 3.28 16.78
N LEU A 114 5.71 2.15 16.29
CA LEU A 114 6.94 2.08 15.48
C LEU A 114 6.88 2.99 14.24
N ALA A 115 5.72 3.05 13.58
CA ALA A 115 5.52 3.94 12.44
C ALA A 115 5.62 5.41 12.85
N ARG A 116 5.02 5.82 13.98
CA ARG A 116 5.15 7.19 14.52
C ARG A 116 6.60 7.53 14.83
N GLU A 117 7.32 6.64 15.53
CA GLU A 117 8.73 6.84 15.84
C GLU A 117 9.60 6.97 14.58
N THR A 118 9.31 6.18 13.55
CA THR A 118 10.00 6.25 12.26
C THR A 118 9.73 7.57 11.58
N LEU A 119 8.46 7.95 11.47
CA LEU A 119 8.05 9.14 10.72
C LEU A 119 8.45 10.44 11.39
N GLN A 120 8.43 10.53 12.72
CA GLN A 120 8.90 11.71 13.47
C GLN A 120 10.35 12.07 13.19
N LYS A 121 11.19 11.11 12.80
CA LYS A 121 12.59 11.36 12.41
C LYS A 121 12.73 11.94 11.01
N ILE A 122 11.68 11.91 10.20
CA ILE A 122 11.75 12.14 8.75
C ILE A 122 10.87 13.32 8.32
N THR A 123 9.64 13.40 8.85
CA THR A 123 8.64 14.37 8.42
C THR A 123 7.67 14.73 9.55
N ASN A 124 7.09 15.93 9.46
CA ASN A 124 5.98 16.35 10.31
C ASN A 124 4.61 16.27 9.59
N ASN A 125 4.61 15.82 8.34
CA ASN A 125 3.43 15.84 7.49
C ASN A 125 2.70 14.49 7.44
N ALA A 126 3.12 13.50 8.24
CA ALA A 126 2.51 12.18 8.28
C ALA A 126 1.74 11.95 9.57
N HIS A 127 0.50 11.46 9.45
CA HIS A 127 -0.40 11.13 10.55
C HIS A 127 -0.68 9.63 10.54
N VAL A 128 -0.30 8.94 11.61
CA VAL A 128 -0.52 7.50 11.78
C VAL A 128 -1.81 7.26 12.53
N HIS A 129 -2.76 6.59 11.88
CA HIS A 129 -4.06 6.20 12.44
C HIS A 129 -4.01 4.74 12.86
N ASN A 130 -4.15 4.49 14.17
CA ASN A 130 -4.24 3.13 14.67
C ASN A 130 -5.69 2.66 14.67
N ALA A 131 -6.10 2.02 13.58
CA ALA A 131 -7.43 1.47 13.37
C ALA A 131 -7.37 0.39 12.28
N LEU A 132 -8.39 -0.46 12.18
CA LEU A 132 -8.62 -1.26 10.98
C LEU A 132 -8.99 -0.34 9.81
N PHE A 133 -8.75 -0.79 8.58
CA PHE A 133 -8.89 0.06 7.40
C PHE A 133 -10.30 0.63 7.25
N ASP A 134 -11.35 -0.20 7.41
CA ASP A 134 -12.72 0.26 7.29
C ASP A 134 -13.08 1.31 8.36
N ASP A 135 -12.69 1.05 9.62
CA ASP A 135 -12.91 1.99 10.72
C ASP A 135 -12.25 3.35 10.46
N ALA A 136 -11.01 3.33 9.97
CA ALA A 136 -10.27 4.55 9.66
C ALA A 136 -10.81 5.27 8.42
N LEU A 137 -11.21 4.55 7.38
CA LEU A 137 -11.79 5.14 6.18
C LEU A 137 -13.13 5.80 6.47
N ASP A 138 -13.95 5.22 7.37
CA ASP A 138 -15.22 5.82 7.82
C ASP A 138 -15.00 7.17 8.51
N GLU A 139 -13.91 7.31 9.25
CA GLU A 139 -13.56 8.55 9.94
C GLU A 139 -12.87 9.56 9.03
N LEU A 140 -11.95 9.12 8.17
CA LEU A 140 -11.09 10.02 7.41
C LEU A 140 -11.72 10.54 6.12
N LEU A 141 -12.36 9.64 5.35
CA LEU A 141 -12.84 10.01 4.01
C LEU A 141 -13.85 11.16 4.01
N PRO A 142 -14.80 11.27 4.96
CA PRO A 142 -15.74 12.41 4.97
C PRO A 142 -15.02 13.76 5.03
N ASP A 143 -13.95 13.86 5.81
CA ASP A 143 -13.24 15.11 6.08
C ASP A 143 -12.18 15.46 5.03
N LEU A 144 -11.73 14.49 4.22
CA LEU A 144 -10.79 14.75 3.15
C LEU A 144 -11.47 15.44 1.97
N PRO A 145 -10.93 16.57 1.48
CA PRO A 145 -11.47 17.24 0.28
C PRO A 145 -11.29 16.39 -0.97
N TYR A 146 -10.14 15.73 -1.09
CA TYR A 146 -9.77 14.79 -2.15
C TYR A 146 -8.51 14.01 -1.72
N VAL A 147 -8.12 13.03 -2.54
CA VAL A 147 -6.86 12.28 -2.43
C VAL A 147 -6.12 12.38 -3.75
N ASP A 148 -4.85 12.77 -3.69
CA ASP A 148 -3.96 12.86 -4.86
C ASP A 148 -3.25 11.55 -5.16
N LEU A 149 -2.83 10.86 -4.11
CA LEU A 149 -2.18 9.56 -4.22
C LEU A 149 -2.70 8.64 -3.11
N ALA A 150 -3.18 7.46 -3.52
CA ALA A 150 -3.52 6.38 -2.60
C ALA A 150 -2.55 5.20 -2.79
N PHE A 151 -2.04 4.65 -1.69
CA PHE A 151 -1.25 3.42 -1.68
C PHE A 151 -1.99 2.35 -0.87
N ILE A 152 -2.41 1.28 -1.52
CA ILE A 152 -3.17 0.18 -0.93
C ILE A 152 -2.22 -1.00 -0.77
N ASP A 153 -1.70 -1.17 0.44
CA ASP A 153 -0.73 -2.18 0.85
C ASP A 153 -1.23 -2.93 2.09
N GLY A 154 -2.27 -3.73 1.88
CA GLY A 154 -2.79 -4.51 3.00
C GLY A 154 -3.83 -5.53 2.56
N HIS A 155 -4.08 -6.51 3.42
CA HIS A 155 -4.99 -7.63 3.18
C HIS A 155 -4.52 -8.64 2.12
N HIS A 156 -3.89 -8.21 1.03
CA HIS A 156 -3.38 -9.03 -0.08
C HIS A 156 -4.36 -10.08 -0.59
N GLU A 157 -5.63 -9.71 -0.66
CA GLU A 157 -6.75 -10.48 -1.18
C GLU A 157 -7.52 -9.63 -2.21
N LYS A 158 -7.95 -10.25 -3.30
CA LYS A 158 -8.70 -9.59 -4.38
C LYS A 158 -9.91 -8.81 -3.87
N VAL A 159 -10.76 -9.48 -3.08
CA VAL A 159 -12.03 -8.88 -2.60
C VAL A 159 -11.73 -7.68 -1.72
N ALA A 160 -10.77 -7.78 -0.81
CA ALA A 160 -10.39 -6.71 0.08
C ALA A 160 -9.77 -5.52 -0.68
N THR A 161 -8.87 -5.79 -1.62
CA THR A 161 -8.21 -4.75 -2.42
C THR A 161 -9.22 -3.98 -3.27
N ILE A 162 -10.19 -4.68 -3.90
CA ILE A 162 -11.27 -4.04 -4.66
C ILE A 162 -12.16 -3.21 -3.73
N HIS A 163 -12.55 -3.76 -2.58
CA HIS A 163 -13.37 -3.06 -1.59
C HIS A 163 -12.73 -1.75 -1.15
N TYR A 164 -11.45 -1.76 -0.77
CA TYR A 164 -10.77 -0.53 -0.35
C TYR A 164 -10.63 0.48 -1.49
N TRP A 165 -10.37 0.01 -2.70
CA TRP A 165 -10.39 0.89 -3.86
C TRP A 165 -11.76 1.55 -4.05
N GLU A 166 -12.85 0.79 -4.04
CA GLU A 166 -14.21 1.32 -4.20
C GLU A 166 -14.57 2.37 -3.14
N ARG A 167 -14.04 2.22 -1.92
CA ARG A 167 -14.20 3.21 -0.84
C ARG A 167 -13.42 4.50 -1.09
N ILE A 168 -12.20 4.39 -1.60
CA ILE A 168 -11.29 5.53 -1.82
C ILE A 168 -11.61 6.26 -3.14
N ALA A 169 -12.03 5.54 -4.17
CA ALA A 169 -12.25 6.06 -5.52
C ALA A 169 -13.09 7.35 -5.59
N PRO A 170 -14.19 7.52 -4.82
CA PRO A 170 -14.98 8.76 -4.85
C PRO A 170 -14.22 10.00 -4.38
N LYS A 171 -13.11 9.83 -3.66
CA LYS A 171 -12.26 10.92 -3.16
C LYS A 171 -11.04 11.18 -4.03
N MET A 172 -10.74 10.29 -4.98
CA MET A 172 -9.62 10.51 -5.89
C MET A 172 -9.88 11.67 -6.85
N ARG A 173 -8.93 12.58 -6.95
CA ARG A 173 -9.04 13.64 -7.95
C ARG A 173 -8.70 13.14 -9.36
N PRO A 174 -9.21 13.75 -10.42
CA PRO A 174 -8.75 13.48 -11.79
C PRO A 174 -7.24 13.73 -11.91
N GLY A 175 -6.50 12.78 -12.51
CA GLY A 175 -5.05 12.78 -12.57
C GLY A 175 -4.35 12.25 -11.31
N GLY A 176 -5.10 11.94 -10.25
CA GLY A 176 -4.55 11.29 -9.05
C GLY A 176 -4.05 9.88 -9.35
N ILE A 177 -3.12 9.41 -8.53
CA ILE A 177 -2.49 8.09 -8.68
C ILE A 177 -2.99 7.14 -7.60
N VAL A 178 -3.35 5.92 -7.99
CA VAL A 178 -3.49 4.82 -7.03
C VAL A 178 -2.45 3.74 -7.31
N ILE A 179 -1.82 3.26 -6.24
CA ILE A 179 -0.81 2.21 -6.25
C ILE A 179 -1.38 1.02 -5.49
N PHE A 180 -1.43 -0.13 -6.15
CA PHE A 180 -1.83 -1.40 -5.56
C PHE A 180 -0.58 -2.24 -5.32
N ASP A 181 -0.40 -2.70 -4.08
CA ASP A 181 0.74 -3.53 -3.75
C ASP A 181 0.47 -5.01 -3.94
N ASP A 182 1.56 -5.75 -4.05
CA ASP A 182 1.58 -7.21 -4.11
C ASP A 182 0.61 -7.81 -5.15
N ILE A 183 0.45 -7.12 -6.31
CA ILE A 183 -0.44 -7.53 -7.40
C ILE A 183 -0.11 -8.89 -8.01
N SER A 184 1.03 -9.47 -7.64
CA SER A 184 1.48 -10.80 -8.05
C SER A 184 1.78 -11.71 -6.84
N TRP A 185 1.28 -11.38 -5.65
CA TRP A 185 1.47 -12.18 -4.44
C TRP A 185 0.83 -13.58 -4.56
N SER A 186 -0.35 -13.63 -5.14
CA SER A 186 -1.13 -14.86 -5.36
C SER A 186 -1.89 -14.78 -6.69
N GLN A 187 -2.49 -15.90 -7.12
CA GLN A 187 -3.41 -15.91 -8.26
C GLN A 187 -4.59 -14.96 -8.01
N ASP A 188 -5.13 -14.98 -6.80
CA ASP A 188 -6.25 -14.14 -6.40
C ASP A 188 -5.93 -12.65 -6.54
N MET A 189 -4.75 -12.22 -6.04
CA MET A 189 -4.28 -10.84 -6.21
C MET A 189 -4.04 -10.49 -7.68
N ARG A 190 -3.53 -11.43 -8.47
CA ARG A 190 -3.35 -11.21 -9.91
C ARG A 190 -4.69 -11.02 -10.64
N ASP A 191 -5.69 -11.83 -10.31
CA ASP A 191 -7.04 -11.69 -10.84
C ASP A 191 -7.67 -10.37 -10.38
N GLY A 192 -7.38 -9.94 -9.15
CA GLY A 192 -7.75 -8.62 -8.63
C GLY A 192 -7.13 -7.49 -9.45
N TRP A 193 -5.83 -7.55 -9.71
CA TRP A 193 -5.14 -6.57 -10.53
C TRP A 193 -5.69 -6.49 -11.96
N ILE A 194 -5.91 -7.65 -12.61
CA ILE A 194 -6.49 -7.69 -13.94
C ILE A 194 -7.87 -7.02 -13.96
N HIS A 195 -8.69 -7.26 -12.93
CA HIS A 195 -9.98 -6.61 -12.79
C HIS A 195 -9.84 -5.09 -12.59
N LEU A 196 -9.01 -4.66 -11.64
CA LEU A 196 -8.81 -3.25 -11.30
C LEU A 196 -8.21 -2.46 -12.46
N SER A 197 -7.18 -3.00 -13.12
CA SER A 197 -6.50 -2.32 -14.23
C SER A 197 -7.37 -2.04 -15.46
N GLN A 198 -8.57 -2.61 -15.51
CA GLN A 198 -9.53 -2.41 -16.61
C GLN A 198 -10.70 -1.50 -16.24
N GLN A 199 -10.72 -0.96 -15.02
CA GLN A 199 -11.80 -0.11 -14.55
C GLN A 199 -11.86 1.22 -15.33
N PRO A 200 -13.04 1.67 -15.75
CA PRO A 200 -13.18 2.88 -16.60
C PRO A 200 -12.81 4.17 -15.87
N GLN A 201 -12.72 4.16 -14.54
CA GLN A 201 -12.25 5.31 -13.76
C GLN A 201 -10.78 5.66 -14.03
N PHE A 202 -10.02 4.72 -14.60
CA PHE A 202 -8.60 4.93 -14.90
C PHE A 202 -8.39 5.33 -16.37
N SER A 203 -7.51 6.30 -16.59
CA SER A 203 -7.00 6.64 -17.92
C SER A 203 -5.81 5.76 -18.31
N HIS A 204 -5.01 5.35 -17.32
CA HIS A 204 -3.81 4.53 -17.51
C HIS A 204 -3.69 3.50 -16.40
N ALA A 205 -3.15 2.33 -16.73
CA ALA A 205 -2.75 1.30 -15.79
C ALA A 205 -1.37 0.75 -16.19
N ALA A 206 -0.46 0.62 -15.25
CA ALA A 206 0.89 0.13 -15.46
C ALA A 206 1.20 -1.02 -14.50
N ASP A 207 1.62 -2.15 -15.05
CA ASP A 207 2.02 -3.35 -14.32
C ASP A 207 3.55 -3.38 -14.16
N LEU A 208 4.03 -3.22 -12.94
CA LEU A 208 5.45 -3.28 -12.61
C LEU A 208 5.84 -4.63 -11.98
N GLY A 209 4.95 -5.61 -12.01
CA GLY A 209 5.16 -6.96 -11.49
C GLY A 209 4.82 -7.11 -10.02
N SER A 210 5.45 -6.36 -9.13
CA SER A 210 5.13 -6.34 -7.69
C SER A 210 4.02 -5.36 -7.35
N ILE A 211 4.06 -4.19 -7.98
CA ILE A 211 3.04 -3.15 -7.79
C ILE A 211 2.33 -2.83 -9.11
N GLY A 212 1.06 -2.48 -9.00
CA GLY A 212 0.25 -1.91 -10.06
C GLY A 212 0.03 -0.42 -9.82
N VAL A 213 0.13 0.39 -10.87
CA VAL A 213 -0.08 1.84 -10.78
C VAL A 213 -1.17 2.24 -11.75
N CYS A 214 -2.20 2.95 -11.26
CA CYS A 214 -3.25 3.48 -12.10
C CYS A 214 -3.35 5.01 -11.95
N ILE A 215 -3.72 5.69 -13.03
CA ILE A 215 -4.00 7.12 -13.06
C ILE A 215 -5.50 7.33 -13.21
N CYS A 216 -6.11 8.04 -12.26
CA CYS A 216 -7.53 8.37 -12.26
C CYS A 216 -7.88 9.40 -13.35
N GLY A 217 -9.13 9.47 -13.76
CA GLY A 217 -9.57 10.41 -14.78
C GLY A 217 -9.84 9.75 -16.13
N GLY A 218 -10.18 8.46 -16.10
CA GLY A 218 -10.68 7.73 -17.25
C GLY A 218 -12.06 8.22 -17.67
N ASN A 219 -12.51 7.68 -18.78
CA ASN A 219 -13.81 7.94 -19.39
C ASN A 219 -14.57 6.62 -19.47
N ASP A 220 -15.80 6.58 -19.01
CA ASP A 220 -16.65 5.36 -18.96
C ASP A 220 -16.81 4.65 -20.31
N SER A 221 -16.52 5.32 -21.41
CA SER A 221 -16.60 4.75 -22.77
C SER A 221 -15.30 4.13 -23.26
N GLU A 222 -14.18 4.29 -22.56
CA GLU A 222 -12.87 3.85 -22.99
C GLU A 222 -12.16 3.00 -21.93
N LYS A 223 -11.49 1.94 -22.37
CA LYS A 223 -10.62 1.17 -21.48
C LYS A 223 -9.33 1.93 -21.19
N PRO A 224 -8.74 1.79 -19.98
CA PRO A 224 -7.46 2.37 -19.65
C PRO A 224 -6.37 1.96 -20.66
N ARG A 225 -5.43 2.85 -20.94
CA ARG A 225 -4.17 2.46 -21.59
C ARG A 225 -3.38 1.59 -20.62
N TYR A 226 -3.10 0.35 -21.06
CA TYR A 226 -2.37 -0.62 -20.26
C TYR A 226 -0.90 -0.70 -20.67
N TRP A 227 0.00 -0.68 -19.67
CA TRP A 227 1.44 -0.77 -19.84
C TRP A 227 1.99 -1.95 -19.04
N ASP A 228 2.46 -2.99 -19.73
CA ASP A 228 3.24 -4.05 -19.09
C ASP A 228 4.71 -3.65 -19.05
N LEU A 229 5.18 -3.25 -17.86
CA LEU A 229 6.55 -2.82 -17.62
C LEU A 229 7.42 -3.93 -17.01
N GLN A 230 6.87 -5.11 -16.72
CA GLN A 230 7.61 -6.23 -16.15
C GLN A 230 8.86 -6.61 -16.98
N PRO A 231 8.79 -6.70 -18.33
CA PRO A 231 9.95 -7.02 -19.14
C PRO A 231 11.07 -5.97 -19.05
N VAL A 232 10.71 -4.70 -18.90
CA VAL A 232 11.67 -3.58 -18.81
C VAL A 232 12.42 -3.61 -17.48
N LEU A 233 11.74 -4.03 -16.40
CA LEU A 233 12.33 -4.12 -15.08
C LEU A 233 13.18 -5.37 -14.87
N GLY A 234 13.26 -6.27 -15.89
CA GLY A 234 14.00 -7.53 -15.79
C GLY A 234 13.48 -8.46 -14.69
N LYS A 235 12.30 -8.16 -14.17
CA LYS A 235 11.68 -8.92 -13.09
C LYS A 235 10.54 -9.74 -13.68
N LYS A 236 10.70 -11.04 -13.64
CA LYS A 236 9.54 -11.95 -13.68
C LYS A 236 8.66 -11.56 -12.50
N ALA A 237 7.34 -11.68 -12.64
CA ALA A 237 6.40 -11.46 -11.54
C ALA A 237 6.96 -12.12 -10.27
N ILE A 238 7.46 -11.27 -9.37
CA ILE A 238 8.21 -11.72 -8.21
C ILE A 238 7.19 -11.95 -7.12
N GLY A 239 7.34 -13.05 -6.41
CA GLY A 239 6.62 -13.28 -5.17
C GLY A 239 5.49 -14.27 -5.25
N SER A 240 5.25 -14.92 -6.40
CA SER A 240 4.39 -16.10 -6.37
C SER A 240 5.22 -17.31 -5.98
N PRO A 241 5.03 -17.88 -4.79
CA PRO A 241 5.62 -19.16 -4.42
C PRO A 241 5.15 -20.30 -5.34
N HIS A 242 4.17 -20.07 -6.22
CA HIS A 242 3.52 -21.03 -7.09
C HIS A 242 3.89 -20.91 -8.58
N GLY A 243 5.00 -20.28 -8.93
CA GLY A 243 5.46 -20.21 -10.33
C GLY A 243 4.61 -19.33 -11.26
N TRP A 244 3.90 -18.42 -10.71
CA TRP A 244 2.95 -17.48 -11.32
C TRP A 244 3.52 -16.66 -12.48
N SER A 245 4.82 -16.41 -12.43
CA SER A 245 5.55 -15.68 -13.45
C SER A 245 5.42 -16.26 -14.87
N LYS A 246 5.06 -17.53 -15.00
CA LYS A 246 4.84 -18.15 -16.33
C LYS A 246 3.44 -17.90 -16.88
N GLN A 247 2.44 -17.75 -15.99
CA GLN A 247 1.03 -17.54 -16.40
C GLN A 247 0.69 -16.06 -16.59
N ALA A 248 1.31 -15.17 -15.84
CA ALA A 248 1.08 -13.72 -15.95
C ALA A 248 1.43 -13.17 -17.34
N GLY A 249 2.44 -13.73 -18.01
CA GLY A 249 2.81 -13.35 -19.37
C GLY A 249 1.82 -13.79 -20.45
N GLU A 250 0.95 -14.75 -20.16
CA GLU A 250 -0.07 -15.24 -21.11
C GLU A 250 -1.41 -14.52 -20.98
N VAL A 251 -1.69 -13.96 -19.80
CA VAL A 251 -2.98 -13.31 -19.51
C VAL A 251 -3.02 -11.83 -19.93
N VAL A 252 -1.86 -11.23 -20.18
CA VAL A 252 -1.71 -9.78 -20.44
C VAL A 252 -1.40 -9.46 -21.91
N ARG A 253 -1.61 -10.43 -22.81
CA ARG A 253 -1.49 -10.21 -24.28
C ARG A 253 -2.82 -9.85 -24.91
#